data_b942d8d72baa5c5c9a04aad1fc2bbb99
#
_entry.id   b942d8d72baa5c5c9a04aad1fc2bbb99
#
_cell.length_a   1.000
_cell.length_b   1.000
_cell.length_c   1.000
_cell.angle_alpha   90.00
_cell.angle_beta   90.00
_cell.angle_gamma   90.00
#
_symmetry.space_group_name_H-M   'P 1'
#
loop_
_entity.id
_entity.type
_entity.pdbx_description
1 polymer ?
#
loop_
_entity_poly.entity_id
_entity_poly.type
_entity_poly.pdbx_seq_one_letter_code
_entity_poly.pdbx_strand_id
1 'polypeptide(L)'
;MTFASRPIRGKIQCFFGMKKISVLLIAFIAVLFSCENNMQTTATPQKLSPERPAYALAIHGGAGTILREEMTPEKEKAYNIALDSALTIGETILKNGGTALDAVEQTVTWLENCPLFNAGRGAVFTHEGKNELDASIMDGATQKAGAVGSVMNVKNPIRLARAVMDKSPHVFLTGRGAEQFAAENGIEQIDPKWFFTRERWDVLQQMLQEEKEKYGKQGWLNKPAGKNPDGKFGTVGCVALDKNGNLAAGTSTGGMTNKRWNRLGDSPVIGAGTYASNDACAVSCTGHGEFFIRYAVAHDVWALMAYKGLSLEAASDWVVNKKLVEKGGEGGLIAVDKDGNIALPFNSAGMYRGYARPGERKVMIYK
;
A
#
# COMPACT_ATOMS: atom_id res chain seq x y z
N MET A 1 -27.53 52.37 12.43
CA MET A 1 -27.20 52.19 13.87
C MET A 1 -25.71 51.93 13.93
N THR A 2 -24.99 52.96 14.33
CA THR A 2 -23.52 53.07 14.40
C THR A 2 -23.06 52.59 15.79
N PHE A 3 -22.14 51.68 15.89
CA PHE A 3 -21.43 51.40 17.15
C PHE A 3 -19.94 51.64 17.00
N ALA A 4 -19.48 52.55 17.86
CA ALA A 4 -18.15 53.11 17.90
C ALA A 4 -17.16 52.18 18.62
N SER A 5 -15.94 52.14 18.10
CA SER A 5 -14.74 51.54 18.69
C SER A 5 -14.16 52.35 19.82
N ARG A 6 -13.75 51.75 20.93
CA ARG A 6 -12.84 52.32 21.93
C ARG A 6 -11.57 51.54 22.06
N PRO A 7 -10.38 52.17 22.05
CA PRO A 7 -9.13 51.53 22.33
C PRO A 7 -8.75 51.61 23.81
N ILE A 8 -8.28 50.51 24.39
CA ILE A 8 -7.68 50.47 25.72
C ILE A 8 -6.15 50.54 25.56
N ARG A 9 -5.60 51.67 26.02
CA ARG A 9 -4.14 51.85 26.24
C ARG A 9 -3.80 51.44 27.65
N GLY A 10 -2.98 50.42 27.86
CA GLY A 10 -2.32 50.11 29.11
C GLY A 10 -0.80 50.35 28.99
N LYS A 11 -0.29 51.35 29.70
CA LYS A 11 1.13 51.60 29.88
C LYS A 11 1.68 50.67 30.94
N ILE A 12 2.76 49.95 30.63
CA ILE A 12 3.59 49.27 31.64
C ILE A 12 4.93 50.01 31.71
N GLN A 13 5.18 50.54 32.90
CA GLN A 13 6.45 51.21 33.25
C GLN A 13 7.54 50.16 33.57
N CYS A 14 8.70 50.31 32.96
CA CYS A 14 9.92 49.64 33.35
C CYS A 14 10.50 50.28 34.62
N PHE A 15 10.75 49.44 35.62
CA PHE A 15 11.63 49.79 36.74
C PHE A 15 13.00 49.13 36.57
N PHE A 16 14.00 49.95 36.39
CA PHE A 16 15.41 49.57 36.44
C PHE A 16 15.84 49.58 37.94
N GLY A 17 16.36 48.45 38.40
CA GLY A 17 17.02 48.35 39.71
C GLY A 17 18.38 47.70 39.55
N MET A 18 19.44 48.51 39.37
CA MET A 18 20.85 48.04 39.45
C MET A 18 21.24 47.86 40.90
N LYS A 19 21.72 46.68 41.26
CA LYS A 19 22.58 46.48 42.44
C LYS A 19 23.88 45.82 42.00
N LYS A 20 24.97 46.54 42.29
CA LYS A 20 26.39 46.12 42.20
C LYS A 20 26.66 45.06 43.26
N ILE A 21 27.30 43.93 42.90
CA ILE A 21 27.99 43.06 43.83
C ILE A 21 29.38 42.73 43.29
N SER A 22 30.31 42.87 44.19
CA SER A 22 31.77 42.94 44.02
C SER A 22 32.39 41.60 43.61
N VAL A 23 33.49 41.75 42.89
CA VAL A 23 34.48 40.76 42.52
C VAL A 23 35.20 40.21 43.77
N LEU A 24 35.25 38.94 43.95
CA LEU A 24 36.23 38.25 44.81
C LEU A 24 36.99 37.20 43.99
N LEU A 25 38.24 37.51 43.75
CA LEU A 25 39.24 36.68 43.07
C LEU A 25 39.79 35.67 44.07
N ILE A 26 39.60 34.41 43.88
CA ILE A 26 40.30 33.32 44.59
C ILE A 26 41.05 32.49 43.58
N ALA A 27 42.38 32.65 43.60
CA ALA A 27 43.32 31.81 42.88
C ALA A 27 43.44 30.47 43.61
N PHE A 28 43.15 29.36 42.91
CA PHE A 28 43.48 28.02 43.39
C PHE A 28 44.50 27.40 42.44
N ILE A 29 45.69 27.19 42.96
CA ILE A 29 46.83 26.50 42.33
C ILE A 29 46.47 25.03 42.27
N ALA A 30 46.29 24.50 41.07
CA ALA A 30 46.12 23.06 40.85
C ALA A 30 47.47 22.41 40.58
N VAL A 31 47.87 21.55 41.50
CA VAL A 31 49.03 20.67 41.40
C VAL A 31 48.78 19.62 40.30
N LEU A 32 49.69 19.61 39.33
CA LEU A 32 49.76 18.59 38.31
C LEU A 32 50.20 17.26 38.89
N PHE A 33 49.30 16.31 39.05
CA PHE A 33 49.64 14.89 39.12
C PHE A 33 49.26 14.23 37.78
N SER A 34 50.30 13.95 37.01
CA SER A 34 50.26 13.11 35.83
C SER A 34 50.10 11.64 36.29
N CYS A 35 48.90 11.09 36.15
CA CYS A 35 48.71 9.64 36.13
C CYS A 35 48.39 9.27 34.69
N GLU A 36 49.36 8.73 33.99
CA GLU A 36 49.13 7.98 32.73
C GLU A 36 48.35 6.70 33.06
N ASN A 37 47.03 6.80 33.01
CA ASN A 37 46.18 5.61 32.92
C ASN A 37 46.08 5.24 31.45
N ASN A 38 46.86 4.25 31.06
CA ASN A 38 46.66 3.48 29.81
C ASN A 38 45.31 2.75 29.91
N MET A 39 44.20 3.46 29.63
CA MET A 39 42.93 2.82 29.34
C MET A 39 43.01 2.31 27.92
N GLN A 40 43.40 1.04 27.76
CA GLN A 40 43.06 0.29 26.55
C GLN A 40 41.54 0.26 26.45
N THR A 41 40.97 1.21 25.70
CA THR A 41 39.62 1.12 25.22
C THR A 41 39.57 -0.09 24.28
N THR A 42 39.16 -1.23 24.80
CA THR A 42 38.68 -2.32 23.99
C THR A 42 37.44 -1.78 23.27
N ALA A 43 37.63 -1.28 22.06
CA ALA A 43 36.53 -0.95 21.15
C ALA A 43 35.71 -2.23 20.99
N THR A 44 34.54 -2.27 21.62
CA THR A 44 33.56 -3.28 21.36
C THR A 44 33.32 -3.23 19.82
N PRO A 45 33.45 -4.36 19.11
CA PRO A 45 33.23 -4.33 17.67
C PRO A 45 31.84 -3.76 17.42
N GLN A 46 31.79 -2.58 16.83
CA GLN A 46 30.57 -1.94 16.41
C GLN A 46 29.96 -2.92 15.40
N LYS A 47 28.83 -3.56 15.78
CA LYS A 47 28.09 -4.46 14.90
C LYS A 47 27.71 -3.63 13.69
N LEU A 48 28.44 -3.79 12.58
CA LEU A 48 28.13 -3.15 11.32
C LEU A 48 26.65 -3.45 11.04
N SER A 49 25.82 -2.43 11.01
CA SER A 49 24.46 -2.58 10.51
C SER A 49 24.59 -3.18 9.11
N PRO A 50 23.82 -4.22 8.76
CA PRO A 50 23.87 -4.78 7.43
C PRO A 50 23.64 -3.63 6.43
N GLU A 51 24.55 -3.54 5.44
CA GLU A 51 24.47 -2.51 4.41
C GLU A 51 23.10 -2.66 3.69
N ARG A 52 22.38 -1.54 3.57
CA ARG A 52 21.07 -1.53 2.91
C ARG A 52 21.20 -2.12 1.50
N PRO A 53 20.32 -3.05 1.09
CA PRO A 53 20.36 -3.62 -0.26
C PRO A 53 20.15 -2.50 -1.30
N ALA A 54 20.78 -2.66 -2.47
CA ALA A 54 20.66 -1.70 -3.55
C ALA A 54 19.22 -1.51 -4.05
N TYR A 55 18.36 -2.48 -3.85
CA TYR A 55 16.92 -2.42 -4.11
C TYR A 55 16.19 -3.50 -3.30
N ALA A 56 14.88 -3.31 -3.11
CA ALA A 56 13.95 -4.33 -2.65
C ALA A 56 12.61 -4.17 -3.37
N LEU A 57 11.98 -5.29 -3.69
CA LEU A 57 10.69 -5.34 -4.39
C LEU A 57 9.83 -6.43 -3.76
N ALA A 58 8.55 -6.14 -3.51
CA ALA A 58 7.57 -7.15 -3.16
C ALA A 58 6.29 -6.96 -3.97
N ILE A 59 5.62 -8.08 -4.29
CA ILE A 59 4.35 -8.11 -5.04
C ILE A 59 3.33 -8.98 -4.36
N HIS A 60 2.04 -8.68 -4.58
CA HIS A 60 0.96 -9.62 -4.33
C HIS A 60 0.00 -9.71 -5.53
N GLY A 61 -0.60 -10.88 -5.68
CA GLY A 61 -1.66 -11.18 -6.64
C GLY A 61 -3.01 -11.46 -5.99
N GLY A 62 -3.17 -11.07 -4.72
CA GLY A 62 -4.39 -11.25 -3.95
C GLY A 62 -4.27 -12.24 -2.80
N ALA A 63 -5.10 -12.02 -1.76
CA ALA A 63 -5.28 -12.90 -0.62
C ALA A 63 -6.71 -13.45 -0.60
N GLY A 64 -6.95 -14.55 0.12
CA GLY A 64 -8.31 -15.12 0.30
C GLY A 64 -8.30 -16.63 0.50
N THR A 65 -9.41 -17.27 0.18
CA THR A 65 -9.57 -18.72 0.21
C THR A 65 -8.80 -19.35 -0.96
N ILE A 66 -7.50 -19.54 -0.75
CA ILE A 66 -6.59 -20.17 -1.72
C ILE A 66 -6.09 -21.46 -1.07
N LEU A 67 -6.82 -22.54 -1.33
CA LEU A 67 -6.57 -23.84 -0.74
C LEU A 67 -5.75 -24.70 -1.71
N ARG A 68 -4.78 -25.45 -1.16
CA ARG A 68 -3.91 -26.31 -1.97
C ARG A 68 -4.70 -27.42 -2.66
N GLU A 69 -5.71 -27.99 -1.98
CA GLU A 69 -6.58 -29.02 -2.49
C GLU A 69 -7.50 -28.59 -3.64
N GLU A 70 -7.74 -27.29 -3.79
CA GLU A 70 -8.52 -26.70 -4.91
C GLU A 70 -7.65 -26.27 -6.08
N MET A 71 -6.33 -26.40 -5.96
CA MET A 71 -5.35 -25.93 -6.95
C MET A 71 -4.82 -27.08 -7.78
N THR A 72 -5.12 -27.11 -9.09
CA THR A 72 -4.47 -28.08 -9.97
C THR A 72 -2.99 -27.75 -10.19
N PRO A 73 -2.13 -28.74 -10.46
CA PRO A 73 -0.70 -28.50 -10.72
C PRO A 73 -0.46 -27.49 -11.86
N GLU A 74 -1.27 -27.53 -12.92
CA GLU A 74 -1.19 -26.64 -14.06
C GLU A 74 -1.52 -25.19 -13.65
N LYS A 75 -2.56 -25.00 -12.83
CA LYS A 75 -2.99 -23.71 -12.32
C LYS A 75 -1.95 -23.12 -11.36
N GLU A 76 -1.42 -23.94 -10.45
CA GLU A 76 -0.33 -23.54 -9.55
C GLU A 76 0.92 -23.10 -10.33
N LYS A 77 1.32 -23.88 -11.34
CA LYS A 77 2.43 -23.52 -12.23
C LYS A 77 2.17 -22.21 -12.96
N ALA A 78 0.96 -21.98 -13.47
CA ALA A 78 0.61 -20.73 -14.16
C ALA A 78 0.72 -19.52 -13.23
N TYR A 79 0.23 -19.60 -11.99
CA TYR A 79 0.38 -18.52 -11.00
C TYR A 79 1.85 -18.28 -10.64
N ASN A 80 2.65 -19.33 -10.43
CA ASN A 80 4.06 -19.19 -10.12
C ASN A 80 4.82 -18.49 -11.26
N ILE A 81 4.58 -18.87 -12.52
CA ILE A 81 5.16 -18.22 -13.70
C ILE A 81 4.72 -16.76 -13.79
N ALA A 82 3.45 -16.47 -13.54
CA ALA A 82 2.91 -15.13 -13.61
C ALA A 82 3.52 -14.21 -12.54
N LEU A 83 3.62 -14.66 -11.30
CA LEU A 83 4.26 -13.91 -10.22
C LEU A 83 5.75 -13.69 -10.49
N ASP A 84 6.46 -14.73 -10.98
CA ASP A 84 7.87 -14.62 -11.32
C ASP A 84 8.13 -13.63 -12.46
N SER A 85 7.26 -13.63 -13.49
CA SER A 85 7.32 -12.66 -14.58
C SER A 85 7.11 -11.21 -14.09
N ALA A 86 6.15 -10.99 -13.19
CA ALA A 86 5.92 -9.69 -12.59
C ALA A 86 7.14 -9.20 -11.79
N LEU A 87 7.74 -10.07 -10.98
CA LEU A 87 8.98 -9.77 -10.26
C LEU A 87 10.13 -9.43 -11.22
N THR A 88 10.25 -10.17 -12.33
CA THR A 88 11.30 -9.93 -13.32
C THR A 88 11.25 -8.52 -13.89
N ILE A 89 10.05 -8.01 -14.17
CA ILE A 89 9.87 -6.65 -14.72
C ILE A 89 10.36 -5.61 -13.72
N GLY A 90 9.83 -5.61 -12.50
CA GLY A 90 10.18 -4.63 -11.48
C GLY A 90 11.66 -4.72 -11.09
N GLU A 91 12.17 -5.92 -10.88
CA GLU A 91 13.58 -6.16 -10.55
C GLU A 91 14.53 -5.67 -11.65
N THR A 92 14.19 -5.88 -12.93
CA THR A 92 15.00 -5.41 -14.06
C THR A 92 15.09 -3.89 -14.07
N ILE A 93 13.98 -3.18 -13.82
CA ILE A 93 13.98 -1.72 -13.74
C ILE A 93 14.89 -1.24 -12.60
N LEU A 94 14.75 -1.82 -11.41
CA LEU A 94 15.56 -1.44 -10.24
C LEU A 94 17.06 -1.76 -10.41
N LYS A 95 17.41 -2.93 -10.97
CA LYS A 95 18.79 -3.31 -11.29
C LYS A 95 19.44 -2.33 -12.27
N ASN A 96 18.70 -1.85 -13.25
CA ASN A 96 19.17 -0.87 -14.23
C ASN A 96 19.17 0.56 -13.70
N GLY A 97 18.82 0.76 -12.43
CA GLY A 97 18.84 2.06 -11.77
C GLY A 97 17.63 2.92 -12.02
N GLY A 98 16.52 2.33 -12.49
CA GLY A 98 15.22 2.97 -12.57
C GLY A 98 14.64 3.26 -11.18
N THR A 99 13.58 4.07 -11.15
CA THR A 99 12.93 4.51 -9.89
C THR A 99 12.03 3.42 -9.30
N ALA A 100 11.83 3.45 -7.99
CA ALA A 100 10.84 2.62 -7.30
C ALA A 100 9.44 2.81 -7.90
N LEU A 101 9.11 4.05 -8.22
CA LEU A 101 7.80 4.42 -8.78
C LEU A 101 7.56 3.79 -10.17
N ASP A 102 8.58 3.79 -11.05
CA ASP A 102 8.48 3.16 -12.38
C ASP A 102 8.44 1.62 -12.26
N ALA A 103 9.20 1.05 -11.33
CA ALA A 103 9.15 -0.38 -11.05
C ALA A 103 7.75 -0.82 -10.59
N VAL A 104 7.12 -0.06 -9.68
CA VAL A 104 5.76 -0.31 -9.21
C VAL A 104 4.76 -0.18 -10.35
N GLU A 105 4.78 0.90 -11.11
CA GLU A 105 3.85 1.11 -12.23
C GLU A 105 3.92 -0.02 -13.27
N GLN A 106 5.12 -0.35 -13.74
CA GLN A 106 5.28 -1.37 -14.79
C GLN A 106 4.95 -2.78 -14.29
N THR A 107 5.29 -3.10 -13.03
CA THR A 107 4.93 -4.38 -12.42
C THR A 107 3.42 -4.54 -12.29
N VAL A 108 2.72 -3.52 -11.77
CA VAL A 108 1.26 -3.55 -11.64
C VAL A 108 0.60 -3.55 -13.03
N THR A 109 1.11 -2.78 -14.00
CA THR A 109 0.64 -2.81 -15.40
C THR A 109 0.68 -4.24 -15.97
N TRP A 110 1.75 -4.98 -15.72
CA TRP A 110 1.85 -6.37 -16.17
C TRP A 110 0.82 -7.27 -15.47
N LEU A 111 0.65 -7.11 -14.15
CA LEU A 111 -0.36 -7.86 -13.38
C LEU A 111 -1.80 -7.55 -13.84
N GLU A 112 -2.10 -6.29 -14.19
CA GLU A 112 -3.38 -5.89 -14.80
C GLU A 112 -3.63 -6.52 -16.17
N ASN A 113 -2.60 -6.78 -16.96
CA ASN A 113 -2.70 -7.44 -18.26
C ASN A 113 -2.81 -8.97 -18.13
N CYS A 114 -2.52 -9.55 -16.96
CA CYS A 114 -2.60 -10.98 -16.71
C CYS A 114 -4.01 -11.41 -16.28
N PRO A 115 -4.69 -12.32 -17.01
CA PRO A 115 -6.06 -12.70 -16.70
C PRO A 115 -6.23 -13.53 -15.41
N LEU A 116 -5.14 -13.97 -14.80
CA LEU A 116 -5.18 -14.79 -13.58
C LEU A 116 -5.58 -14.00 -12.33
N PHE A 117 -5.27 -12.70 -12.29
CA PHE A 117 -5.45 -11.87 -11.11
C PHE A 117 -6.71 -10.97 -11.22
N ASN A 118 -7.27 -10.58 -10.09
CA ASN A 118 -8.42 -9.67 -10.06
C ASN A 118 -7.97 -8.20 -10.18
N ALA A 119 -7.50 -7.84 -11.35
CA ALA A 119 -7.17 -6.47 -11.75
C ALA A 119 -7.15 -6.41 -13.28
N GLY A 120 -7.49 -5.28 -13.87
CA GLY A 120 -7.48 -5.13 -15.33
C GLY A 120 -8.20 -6.28 -16.05
N ARG A 121 -7.48 -7.03 -16.90
CA ARG A 121 -8.05 -8.11 -17.72
C ARG A 121 -8.68 -9.26 -16.95
N GLY A 122 -8.25 -9.52 -15.71
CA GLY A 122 -8.79 -10.58 -14.86
C GLY A 122 -9.80 -10.08 -13.83
N ALA A 123 -10.26 -8.84 -13.95
CA ALA A 123 -11.17 -8.21 -13.01
C ALA A 123 -12.50 -8.95 -12.89
N VAL A 124 -13.03 -8.99 -11.68
CA VAL A 124 -14.35 -9.52 -11.37
C VAL A 124 -15.46 -8.63 -11.93
N PHE A 125 -16.68 -9.15 -11.95
CA PHE A 125 -17.86 -8.44 -12.45
C PHE A 125 -18.70 -7.84 -11.32
N THR A 126 -19.27 -6.67 -11.59
CA THR A 126 -20.34 -6.05 -10.80
C THR A 126 -21.63 -6.88 -10.90
N HIS A 127 -22.62 -6.54 -10.09
CA HIS A 127 -23.96 -7.12 -10.17
C HIS A 127 -24.59 -6.98 -11.56
N GLU A 128 -24.32 -5.87 -12.23
CA GLU A 128 -24.81 -5.54 -13.57
C GLU A 128 -24.01 -6.21 -14.70
N GLY A 129 -23.03 -7.07 -14.36
CA GLY A 129 -22.19 -7.77 -15.33
C GLY A 129 -21.17 -6.89 -16.03
N LYS A 130 -20.70 -5.83 -15.37
CA LYS A 130 -19.64 -4.93 -15.86
C LYS A 130 -18.36 -5.12 -15.07
N ASN A 131 -17.21 -4.76 -15.64
CA ASN A 131 -15.96 -4.63 -14.92
C ASN A 131 -15.74 -3.16 -14.54
N GLU A 132 -15.62 -2.87 -13.26
CA GLU A 132 -15.25 -1.56 -12.72
C GLU A 132 -13.92 -1.70 -12.00
N LEU A 133 -12.95 -0.89 -12.40
CA LEU A 133 -11.55 -1.01 -12.00
C LEU A 133 -11.14 0.16 -11.12
N ASP A 134 -10.30 -0.14 -10.14
CA ASP A 134 -9.79 0.81 -9.16
C ASP A 134 -8.29 0.66 -9.03
N ALA A 135 -7.55 1.76 -8.88
CA ALA A 135 -6.11 1.72 -8.63
C ALA A 135 -5.62 2.95 -7.87
N SER A 136 -4.49 2.80 -7.19
CA SER A 136 -3.74 3.92 -6.64
C SER A 136 -2.24 3.67 -6.67
N ILE A 137 -1.49 4.77 -6.70
CA ILE A 137 -0.03 4.79 -6.64
C ILE A 137 0.44 5.95 -5.77
N MET A 138 1.52 5.74 -5.02
CA MET A 138 2.08 6.76 -4.14
C MET A 138 3.62 6.75 -4.18
N ASP A 139 4.20 7.93 -4.29
CA ASP A 139 5.63 8.19 -4.21
C ASP A 139 6.03 8.53 -2.77
N GLY A 140 6.89 7.73 -2.18
CA GLY A 140 7.36 7.90 -0.81
C GLY A 140 8.29 9.09 -0.61
N ALA A 141 8.97 9.55 -1.66
CA ALA A 141 9.90 10.68 -1.58
C ALA A 141 9.16 12.02 -1.46
N THR A 142 8.12 12.21 -2.25
CA THR A 142 7.35 13.48 -2.33
C THR A 142 6.02 13.39 -1.61
N GLN A 143 5.58 12.19 -1.24
CA GLN A 143 4.24 11.86 -0.76
C GLN A 143 3.12 12.26 -1.72
N LYS A 144 3.44 12.51 -2.99
CA LYS A 144 2.44 12.65 -4.04
C LYS A 144 1.77 11.30 -4.28
N ALA A 145 0.48 11.35 -4.54
CA ALA A 145 -0.31 10.16 -4.83
C ALA A 145 -1.33 10.43 -5.93
N GLY A 146 -1.73 9.38 -6.62
CA GLY A 146 -2.83 9.41 -7.57
C GLY A 146 -3.68 8.17 -7.42
N ALA A 147 -4.99 8.34 -7.57
CA ALA A 147 -5.96 7.27 -7.44
C ALA A 147 -7.09 7.40 -8.46
N VAL A 148 -7.61 6.28 -8.88
CA VAL A 148 -8.80 6.20 -9.74
C VAL A 148 -9.74 5.11 -9.26
N GLY A 149 -11.04 5.34 -9.41
CA GLY A 149 -12.06 4.37 -9.03
C GLY A 149 -13.20 4.28 -10.05
N SER A 150 -13.80 3.09 -10.14
CA SER A 150 -14.94 2.80 -11.01
C SER A 150 -14.73 3.17 -12.48
N VAL A 151 -13.51 2.98 -13.01
CA VAL A 151 -13.25 3.16 -14.46
C VAL A 151 -13.53 1.86 -15.20
N MET A 152 -14.10 1.94 -16.41
CA MET A 152 -14.60 0.77 -17.14
C MET A 152 -13.93 0.56 -18.51
N ASN A 153 -13.23 1.56 -19.03
CA ASN A 153 -12.63 1.53 -20.37
C ASN A 153 -11.14 1.84 -20.39
N VAL A 154 -10.51 2.03 -19.24
CA VAL A 154 -9.07 2.30 -19.14
C VAL A 154 -8.33 0.98 -19.03
N LYS A 155 -7.46 0.66 -19.99
CA LYS A 155 -6.76 -0.63 -20.05
C LYS A 155 -5.94 -0.94 -18.82
N ASN A 156 -5.19 0.05 -18.34
CA ASN A 156 -4.32 -0.06 -17.17
C ASN A 156 -4.63 1.07 -16.17
N PRO A 157 -5.51 0.83 -15.20
CA PRO A 157 -5.88 1.82 -14.17
C PRO A 157 -4.69 2.39 -13.40
N ILE A 158 -3.64 1.61 -13.16
CA ILE A 158 -2.44 2.08 -12.46
C ILE A 158 -1.72 3.21 -13.23
N ARG A 159 -1.71 3.17 -14.57
CA ARG A 159 -1.16 4.23 -15.42
C ARG A 159 -1.99 5.50 -15.34
N LEU A 160 -3.31 5.34 -15.26
CA LEU A 160 -4.20 6.48 -15.06
C LEU A 160 -3.99 7.08 -13.66
N ALA A 161 -3.88 6.27 -12.62
CA ALA A 161 -3.55 6.73 -11.27
C ALA A 161 -2.22 7.50 -11.24
N ARG A 162 -1.18 7.00 -11.95
CA ARG A 162 0.08 7.71 -12.13
C ARG A 162 -0.10 9.04 -12.86
N ALA A 163 -0.89 9.09 -13.91
CA ALA A 163 -1.17 10.34 -14.63
C ALA A 163 -1.94 11.35 -13.76
N VAL A 164 -2.87 10.90 -12.91
CA VAL A 164 -3.55 11.77 -11.94
C VAL A 164 -2.54 12.40 -10.98
N MET A 165 -1.59 11.63 -10.46
CA MET A 165 -0.53 12.13 -9.56
C MET A 165 0.39 13.16 -10.25
N ASP A 166 0.78 12.90 -11.50
CA ASP A 166 1.82 13.69 -12.18
C ASP A 166 1.27 14.92 -12.91
N LYS A 167 0.01 14.87 -13.39
CA LYS A 167 -0.54 15.82 -14.34
C LYS A 167 -1.78 16.56 -13.87
N SER A 168 -2.27 16.27 -12.64
CA SER A 168 -3.43 16.96 -12.09
C SER A 168 -3.15 17.57 -10.71
N PRO A 169 -3.92 18.58 -10.28
CA PRO A 169 -3.87 19.07 -8.91
C PRO A 169 -4.64 18.15 -7.92
N HIS A 170 -5.32 17.13 -8.43
CA HIS A 170 -6.17 16.23 -7.64
C HIS A 170 -5.42 14.94 -7.28
N VAL A 171 -5.84 14.30 -6.20
CA VAL A 171 -5.33 12.99 -5.80
C VAL A 171 -6.23 11.86 -6.30
N PHE A 172 -7.55 12.06 -6.40
CA PHE A 172 -8.49 10.98 -6.68
C PHE A 172 -9.56 11.41 -7.68
N LEU A 173 -9.64 10.70 -8.81
CA LEU A 173 -10.68 10.85 -9.83
C LEU A 173 -11.50 9.56 -9.94
N THR A 174 -12.80 9.67 -10.31
CA THR A 174 -13.67 8.50 -10.39
C THR A 174 -14.55 8.50 -11.63
N GLY A 175 -14.94 7.29 -12.09
CA GLY A 175 -15.93 7.06 -13.13
C GLY A 175 -15.66 7.86 -14.41
N ARG A 176 -16.71 8.43 -15.00
CA ARG A 176 -16.63 9.16 -16.29
C ARG A 176 -15.65 10.34 -16.27
N GLY A 177 -15.50 11.02 -15.11
CA GLY A 177 -14.52 12.11 -14.99
C GLY A 177 -13.08 11.60 -15.11
N ALA A 178 -12.77 10.46 -14.49
CA ALA A 178 -11.47 9.82 -14.63
C ALA A 178 -11.20 9.31 -16.06
N GLU A 179 -12.24 8.78 -16.73
CA GLU A 179 -12.15 8.32 -18.12
C GLU A 179 -11.95 9.49 -19.10
N GLN A 180 -12.60 10.62 -18.84
CA GLN A 180 -12.37 11.86 -19.61
C GLN A 180 -10.93 12.35 -19.43
N PHE A 181 -10.44 12.41 -18.20
CA PHE A 181 -9.05 12.78 -17.92
C PHE A 181 -8.06 11.81 -18.60
N ALA A 182 -8.39 10.50 -18.66
CA ALA A 182 -7.60 9.52 -19.39
C ALA A 182 -7.48 9.86 -20.87
N ALA A 183 -8.60 10.19 -21.54
CA ALA A 183 -8.63 10.59 -22.95
C ALA A 183 -7.79 11.86 -23.20
N GLU A 184 -7.97 12.88 -22.37
CA GLU A 184 -7.26 14.16 -22.48
C GLU A 184 -5.73 14.03 -22.27
N ASN A 185 -5.29 13.00 -21.56
CA ASN A 185 -3.88 12.75 -21.24
C ASN A 185 -3.24 11.60 -22.03
N GLY A 186 -3.93 11.05 -23.03
CA GLY A 186 -3.39 9.99 -23.89
C GLY A 186 -3.21 8.65 -23.20
N ILE A 187 -3.97 8.37 -22.13
CA ILE A 187 -3.98 7.06 -21.48
C ILE A 187 -4.83 6.10 -22.33
N GLU A 188 -4.29 4.91 -22.57
CA GLU A 188 -4.91 3.91 -23.43
C GLU A 188 -6.30 3.49 -22.93
N GLN A 189 -7.31 3.74 -23.75
CA GLN A 189 -8.67 3.27 -23.53
C GLN A 189 -8.96 2.07 -24.44
N ILE A 190 -9.81 1.16 -23.97
CA ILE A 190 -10.11 -0.08 -24.67
C ILE A 190 -11.59 -0.43 -24.56
N ASP A 191 -12.10 -1.25 -25.50
CA ASP A 191 -13.45 -1.81 -25.39
C ASP A 191 -13.55 -2.62 -24.08
N PRO A 192 -14.55 -2.39 -23.22
CA PRO A 192 -14.75 -3.14 -21.97
C PRO A 192 -14.80 -4.67 -22.13
N LYS A 193 -15.13 -5.18 -23.31
CA LYS A 193 -15.08 -6.62 -23.61
C LYS A 193 -13.69 -7.22 -23.42
N TRP A 194 -12.62 -6.42 -23.47
CA TRP A 194 -11.25 -6.87 -23.26
C TRP A 194 -11.04 -7.43 -21.85
N PHE A 195 -11.78 -6.95 -20.85
CA PHE A 195 -11.68 -7.40 -19.48
C PHE A 195 -12.41 -8.72 -19.21
N PHE A 196 -13.26 -9.15 -20.15
CA PHE A 196 -14.05 -10.35 -19.99
C PHE A 196 -13.17 -11.60 -19.87
N THR A 197 -13.39 -12.39 -18.80
CA THR A 197 -12.90 -13.77 -18.68
C THR A 197 -14.06 -14.70 -18.36
N ARG A 198 -14.08 -15.85 -18.97
CA ARG A 198 -15.15 -16.84 -18.76
C ARG A 198 -15.20 -17.29 -17.29
N GLU A 199 -14.04 -17.53 -16.69
CA GLU A 199 -13.96 -17.96 -15.29
C GLU A 199 -14.64 -16.95 -14.34
N ARG A 200 -14.35 -15.64 -14.48
CA ARG A 200 -14.96 -14.61 -13.62
C ARG A 200 -16.44 -14.43 -13.88
N TRP A 201 -16.87 -14.59 -15.13
CA TRP A 201 -18.27 -14.53 -15.48
C TRP A 201 -19.07 -15.68 -14.86
N ASP A 202 -18.55 -16.92 -14.93
CA ASP A 202 -19.21 -18.09 -14.35
C ASP A 202 -19.35 -17.95 -12.83
N VAL A 203 -18.34 -17.42 -12.13
CA VAL A 203 -18.44 -17.10 -10.70
C VAL A 203 -19.55 -16.09 -10.41
N LEU A 204 -19.67 -15.02 -11.19
CA LEU A 204 -20.78 -14.07 -11.03
C LEU A 204 -22.13 -14.77 -11.22
N GLN A 205 -22.31 -15.58 -12.28
CA GLN A 205 -23.58 -16.28 -12.55
C GLN A 205 -23.96 -17.21 -11.40
N GLN A 206 -23.01 -17.95 -10.87
CA GLN A 206 -23.22 -18.81 -9.70
C GLN A 206 -23.68 -17.98 -8.50
N MET A 207 -23.00 -16.88 -8.18
CA MET A 207 -23.37 -16.02 -7.04
C MET A 207 -24.76 -15.39 -7.19
N LEU A 208 -25.13 -14.97 -8.40
CA LEU A 208 -26.47 -14.43 -8.69
C LEU A 208 -27.57 -15.51 -8.49
N GLN A 209 -27.30 -16.73 -8.90
CA GLN A 209 -28.21 -17.86 -8.70
C GLN A 209 -28.38 -18.19 -7.21
N GLU A 210 -27.28 -18.33 -6.46
CA GLU A 210 -27.29 -18.58 -5.01
C GLU A 210 -28.02 -17.46 -4.25
N GLU A 211 -27.77 -16.18 -4.62
CA GLU A 211 -28.45 -15.04 -4.02
C GLU A 211 -29.97 -15.10 -4.25
N LYS A 212 -30.39 -15.43 -5.47
CA LYS A 212 -31.80 -15.57 -5.83
C LYS A 212 -32.49 -16.71 -5.06
N GLU A 213 -31.82 -17.86 -4.92
CA GLU A 213 -32.36 -19.03 -4.21
C GLU A 213 -32.46 -18.77 -2.70
N LYS A 214 -31.43 -18.17 -2.10
CA LYS A 214 -31.35 -17.97 -0.66
C LYS A 214 -32.22 -16.82 -0.14
N TYR A 215 -32.34 -15.75 -0.90
CA TYR A 215 -32.95 -14.49 -0.42
C TYR A 215 -34.12 -14.00 -1.30
N GLY A 216 -34.47 -14.70 -2.40
CA GLY A 216 -35.51 -14.29 -3.34
C GLY A 216 -35.14 -13.03 -4.15
N LYS A 217 -36.15 -12.37 -4.73
CA LYS A 217 -35.95 -11.19 -5.59
C LYS A 217 -35.34 -9.97 -4.85
N GLN A 218 -35.39 -9.92 -3.52
CA GLN A 218 -34.84 -8.85 -2.69
C GLN A 218 -33.55 -9.28 -1.97
N GLY A 219 -32.87 -10.29 -2.50
CA GLY A 219 -31.78 -11.03 -1.87
C GLY A 219 -30.72 -10.22 -1.14
N TRP A 220 -30.31 -9.09 -1.69
CA TRP A 220 -29.27 -8.27 -1.10
C TRP A 220 -29.71 -7.51 0.18
N LEU A 221 -31.00 -7.14 0.32
CA LEU A 221 -31.56 -6.50 1.52
C LEU A 221 -31.49 -7.40 2.74
N ASN A 222 -31.57 -8.72 2.53
CA ASN A 222 -31.60 -9.73 3.58
C ASN A 222 -30.22 -10.35 3.83
N LYS A 223 -29.19 -9.95 3.11
CA LYS A 223 -27.83 -10.47 3.26
C LYS A 223 -27.19 -9.91 4.51
N PRO A 224 -26.74 -10.76 5.46
CA PRO A 224 -26.01 -10.26 6.64
C PRO A 224 -24.79 -9.45 6.22
N ALA A 225 -24.63 -8.28 6.81
CA ALA A 225 -23.44 -7.46 6.60
C ALA A 225 -22.18 -8.23 7.05
N GLY A 226 -21.13 -8.25 6.24
CA GLY A 226 -19.80 -8.65 6.68
C GLY A 226 -19.32 -10.05 6.33
N LYS A 227 -20.07 -10.87 5.60
CA LYS A 227 -19.52 -12.13 5.05
C LYS A 227 -19.41 -12.04 3.53
N ASN A 228 -18.18 -12.16 3.02
CA ASN A 228 -17.95 -12.39 1.59
C ASN A 228 -18.22 -13.90 1.33
N PRO A 229 -19.27 -14.27 0.57
CA PRO A 229 -19.67 -15.68 0.43
C PRO A 229 -18.64 -16.54 -0.29
N ASP A 230 -17.86 -15.95 -1.18
CA ASP A 230 -16.87 -16.64 -1.99
C ASP A 230 -15.46 -16.62 -1.36
N GLY A 231 -15.23 -15.90 -0.24
CA GLY A 231 -13.95 -15.87 0.47
C GLY A 231 -12.74 -15.51 -0.42
N LYS A 232 -12.99 -15.20 -1.70
CA LYS A 232 -11.96 -14.90 -2.70
C LYS A 232 -11.86 -13.39 -2.85
N PHE A 233 -10.88 -12.83 -2.17
CA PHE A 233 -10.43 -11.48 -2.42
C PHE A 233 -9.34 -11.55 -3.48
N GLY A 234 -9.34 -10.64 -4.40
CA GLY A 234 -8.27 -10.52 -5.38
C GLY A 234 -7.94 -9.05 -5.55
N THR A 235 -6.70 -8.73 -5.60
CA THR A 235 -6.15 -7.40 -5.78
C THR A 235 -4.69 -7.61 -6.14
N VAL A 236 -4.11 -6.80 -7.00
CA VAL A 236 -2.68 -6.86 -7.27
C VAL A 236 -1.98 -5.66 -6.68
N GLY A 237 -0.74 -5.82 -6.29
CA GLY A 237 0.04 -4.72 -5.77
C GLY A 237 1.54 -4.95 -5.86
N CYS A 238 2.25 -3.84 -5.77
CA CYS A 238 3.69 -3.80 -5.76
C CYS A 238 4.18 -2.70 -4.82
N VAL A 239 5.25 -2.99 -4.09
CA VAL A 239 6.01 -2.02 -3.31
C VAL A 239 7.48 -2.16 -3.65
N ALA A 240 8.21 -1.05 -3.71
CA ALA A 240 9.61 -1.05 -4.10
C ALA A 240 10.44 -0.04 -3.34
N LEU A 241 11.71 -0.37 -3.14
CA LEU A 241 12.80 0.50 -2.73
C LEU A 241 13.83 0.55 -3.84
N ASP A 242 14.22 1.74 -4.31
CA ASP A 242 15.27 1.91 -5.31
C ASP A 242 16.65 2.19 -4.69
N LYS A 243 17.68 2.20 -5.53
CA LYS A 243 19.07 2.45 -5.12
C LYS A 243 19.29 3.82 -4.47
N ASN A 244 18.42 4.80 -4.77
CA ASN A 244 18.50 6.14 -4.21
C ASN A 244 17.82 6.23 -2.83
N GLY A 245 17.16 5.14 -2.37
CA GLY A 245 16.43 5.09 -1.11
C GLY A 245 14.99 5.56 -1.20
N ASN A 246 14.46 5.72 -2.41
CA ASN A 246 13.07 6.10 -2.59
C ASN A 246 12.17 4.86 -2.53
N LEU A 247 11.07 5.02 -1.84
CA LEU A 247 10.01 4.04 -1.70
C LEU A 247 8.81 4.39 -2.59
N ALA A 248 8.13 3.39 -3.10
CA ALA A 248 6.86 3.55 -3.80
C ALA A 248 5.92 2.38 -3.53
N ALA A 249 4.61 2.63 -3.60
CA ALA A 249 3.56 1.63 -3.49
C ALA A 249 2.51 1.82 -4.58
N GLY A 250 1.94 0.73 -5.06
CA GLY A 250 0.80 0.76 -5.98
C GLY A 250 -0.07 -0.46 -5.82
N THR A 251 -1.39 -0.26 -5.97
CA THR A 251 -2.41 -1.30 -5.82
C THR A 251 -3.46 -1.14 -6.91
N SER A 252 -3.96 -2.25 -7.47
CA SER A 252 -5.00 -2.25 -8.50
C SER A 252 -5.96 -3.43 -8.32
N THR A 253 -7.25 -3.22 -8.62
CA THR A 253 -8.29 -4.23 -8.39
C THR A 253 -9.51 -4.04 -9.29
N GLY A 254 -10.28 -5.15 -9.49
CA GLY A 254 -11.68 -5.11 -9.92
C GLY A 254 -12.69 -5.04 -8.77
N GLY A 255 -12.21 -5.03 -7.51
CA GLY A 255 -13.06 -5.03 -6.32
C GLY A 255 -13.61 -6.41 -5.95
N MET A 256 -14.85 -6.48 -5.50
CA MET A 256 -15.57 -7.71 -5.13
C MET A 256 -16.50 -8.17 -6.24
N THR A 257 -16.60 -9.49 -6.46
CA THR A 257 -17.61 -10.07 -7.34
C THR A 257 -19.02 -9.71 -6.85
N ASN A 258 -19.90 -9.39 -7.77
CA ASN A 258 -21.28 -8.98 -7.46
C ASN A 258 -21.39 -7.67 -6.64
N LYS A 259 -20.35 -6.80 -6.68
CA LYS A 259 -20.43 -5.46 -6.08
C LYS A 259 -21.49 -4.59 -6.76
N ARG A 260 -22.08 -3.66 -6.02
CA ARG A 260 -23.16 -2.77 -6.48
C ARG A 260 -22.82 -1.30 -6.20
N TRP A 261 -23.54 -0.39 -6.84
CA TRP A 261 -23.52 1.05 -6.57
C TRP A 261 -22.14 1.69 -6.66
N ASN A 262 -21.31 1.24 -7.63
CA ASN A 262 -19.94 1.71 -7.79
C ASN A 262 -19.09 1.56 -6.51
N ARG A 263 -19.31 0.45 -5.75
CA ARG A 263 -18.57 0.19 -4.51
C ARG A 263 -17.07 0.21 -4.76
N LEU A 264 -16.38 1.04 -4.01
CA LEU A 264 -14.92 1.08 -3.91
C LEU A 264 -14.44 0.31 -2.67
N GLY A 265 -13.36 -0.46 -2.83
CA GLY A 265 -12.62 -1.06 -1.73
C GLY A 265 -11.50 -0.15 -1.24
N ASP A 266 -10.55 -0.76 -0.54
CA ASP A 266 -9.37 -0.09 0.00
C ASP A 266 -8.34 0.30 -1.06
N SER A 267 -8.26 -0.46 -2.17
CA SER A 267 -7.19 -0.35 -3.17
C SER A 267 -6.99 1.07 -3.73
N PRO A 268 -8.04 1.86 -4.07
CA PRO A 268 -7.86 3.23 -4.54
C PRO A 268 -7.73 4.26 -3.39
N VAL A 269 -7.85 3.85 -2.13
CA VAL A 269 -7.87 4.76 -0.98
C VAL A 269 -6.47 4.84 -0.37
N ILE A 270 -5.81 5.97 -0.57
CA ILE A 270 -4.50 6.26 0.03
C ILE A 270 -4.60 6.19 1.57
N GLY A 271 -3.70 5.45 2.18
CA GLY A 271 -3.70 5.15 3.61
C GLY A 271 -4.46 3.88 3.99
N ALA A 272 -5.39 3.39 3.14
CA ALA A 272 -6.11 2.14 3.38
C ALA A 272 -5.48 0.95 2.65
N GLY A 273 -5.44 0.99 1.31
CA GLY A 273 -4.89 -0.06 0.46
C GLY A 273 -3.47 0.21 -0.01
N THR A 274 -3.05 1.47 -0.05
CA THR A 274 -1.75 1.90 -0.57
C THR A 274 -1.20 3.04 0.29
N TYR A 275 0.06 2.92 0.71
CA TYR A 275 0.76 4.03 1.37
C TYR A 275 2.27 3.92 1.14
N ALA A 276 2.97 5.06 0.98
CA ALA A 276 4.41 5.10 0.88
C ALA A 276 4.97 6.39 1.50
N SER A 277 6.04 6.26 2.29
CA SER A 277 6.81 7.38 2.82
C SER A 277 8.26 6.93 3.07
N ASN A 278 9.23 7.72 2.57
CA ASN A 278 10.65 7.41 2.69
C ASN A 278 11.18 7.42 4.12
N ASP A 279 10.44 7.97 5.07
CA ASP A 279 10.82 7.97 6.48
C ASP A 279 10.61 6.62 7.17
N ALA A 280 9.74 5.76 6.62
CA ALA A 280 9.49 4.44 7.20
C ALA A 280 9.33 3.32 6.16
N CYS A 281 8.18 3.25 5.44
CA CYS A 281 7.88 2.11 4.57
C CYS A 281 6.93 2.43 3.40
N ALA A 282 6.85 1.49 2.46
CA ALA A 282 5.82 1.37 1.43
C ALA A 282 4.97 0.12 1.70
N VAL A 283 3.65 0.24 1.54
CA VAL A 283 2.66 -0.81 1.86
C VAL A 283 1.62 -0.91 0.74
N SER A 284 1.28 -2.14 0.32
CA SER A 284 0.15 -2.45 -0.55
C SER A 284 -0.66 -3.61 0.05
N CYS A 285 -1.99 -3.43 0.12
CA CYS A 285 -2.90 -4.31 0.83
C CYS A 285 -3.81 -5.10 -0.11
N THR A 286 -4.32 -6.23 0.38
CA THR A 286 -5.32 -7.06 -0.30
C THR A 286 -6.18 -7.79 0.73
N GLY A 287 -7.50 -7.76 0.57
CA GLY A 287 -8.40 -8.41 1.51
C GLY A 287 -9.82 -7.82 1.50
N HIS A 288 -10.49 -7.90 2.64
CA HIS A 288 -11.84 -7.37 2.83
C HIS A 288 -11.80 -5.85 2.99
N GLY A 289 -11.92 -5.12 1.88
CA GLY A 289 -11.70 -3.68 1.75
C GLY A 289 -12.39 -2.81 2.79
N GLU A 290 -13.60 -3.18 3.24
CA GLU A 290 -14.35 -2.44 4.25
C GLU A 290 -13.62 -2.36 5.61
N PHE A 291 -12.85 -3.40 5.97
CA PHE A 291 -12.02 -3.38 7.18
C PHE A 291 -10.76 -2.55 6.95
N PHE A 292 -10.13 -2.71 5.79
CA PHE A 292 -8.90 -1.98 5.46
C PHE A 292 -9.14 -0.47 5.38
N ILE A 293 -10.29 -0.03 4.84
CA ILE A 293 -10.70 1.38 4.84
C ILE A 293 -10.93 1.89 6.27
N ARG A 294 -11.78 1.21 7.04
CA ARG A 294 -12.17 1.67 8.39
C ARG A 294 -11.00 1.80 9.36
N TYR A 295 -9.96 0.99 9.14
CA TYR A 295 -8.80 0.94 10.02
C TYR A 295 -7.54 1.56 9.41
N ALA A 296 -7.65 2.16 8.20
CA ALA A 296 -6.55 2.82 7.48
C ALA A 296 -5.28 1.94 7.45
N VAL A 297 -5.43 0.67 7.05
CA VAL A 297 -4.46 -0.41 7.32
C VAL A 297 -3.06 -0.09 6.81
N ALA A 298 -2.91 0.40 5.58
CA ALA A 298 -1.60 0.71 5.01
C ALA A 298 -0.89 1.83 5.80
N HIS A 299 -1.62 2.89 6.17
CA HIS A 299 -1.08 3.98 6.99
C HIS A 299 -0.81 3.53 8.43
N ASP A 300 -1.61 2.62 9.00
CA ASP A 300 -1.43 2.14 10.37
C ASP A 300 -0.09 1.41 10.55
N VAL A 301 0.34 0.62 9.56
CA VAL A 301 1.69 0.00 9.54
C VAL A 301 2.76 1.08 9.61
N TRP A 302 2.68 2.07 8.72
CA TRP A 302 3.62 3.20 8.71
C TRP A 302 3.59 3.95 10.05
N ALA A 303 2.42 4.24 10.59
CA ALA A 303 2.26 4.97 11.85
C ALA A 303 2.88 4.24 13.05
N LEU A 304 2.75 2.92 13.11
CA LEU A 304 3.40 2.10 14.15
C LEU A 304 4.93 2.15 14.04
N MET A 305 5.47 2.15 12.83
CA MET A 305 6.91 2.33 12.62
C MET A 305 7.37 3.75 12.97
N ALA A 306 6.72 4.77 12.38
CA ALA A 306 7.13 6.16 12.51
C ALA A 306 6.93 6.73 13.93
N TYR A 307 5.81 6.41 14.60
CA TYR A 307 5.46 7.00 15.90
C TYR A 307 5.83 6.13 17.08
N LYS A 308 5.88 4.80 16.92
CA LYS A 308 6.22 3.87 18.01
C LYS A 308 7.58 3.20 17.84
N GLY A 309 8.27 3.42 16.71
CA GLY A 309 9.58 2.83 16.45
C GLY A 309 9.57 1.30 16.30
N LEU A 310 8.42 0.71 15.92
CA LEU A 310 8.36 -0.73 15.66
C LEU A 310 9.11 -1.07 14.37
N SER A 311 9.69 -2.28 14.31
CA SER A 311 10.20 -2.82 13.05
C SER A 311 9.06 -3.06 12.06
N LEU A 312 9.38 -3.14 10.76
CA LEU A 312 8.41 -3.44 9.71
C LEU A 312 7.66 -4.75 9.98
N GLU A 313 8.39 -5.79 10.38
CA GLU A 313 7.82 -7.10 10.71
C GLU A 313 6.83 -6.98 11.88
N ALA A 314 7.24 -6.36 13.00
CA ALA A 314 6.40 -6.23 14.18
C ALA A 314 5.15 -5.37 13.92
N ALA A 315 5.28 -4.27 13.17
CA ALA A 315 4.17 -3.38 12.83
C ALA A 315 3.16 -4.07 11.91
N SER A 316 3.64 -4.70 10.84
CA SER A 316 2.79 -5.36 9.85
C SER A 316 2.12 -6.62 10.39
N ASP A 317 2.83 -7.42 11.19
CA ASP A 317 2.26 -8.59 11.87
C ASP A 317 1.17 -8.19 12.88
N TRP A 318 1.42 -7.18 13.70
CA TRP A 318 0.43 -6.67 14.65
C TRP A 318 -0.85 -6.20 13.96
N VAL A 319 -0.72 -5.46 12.84
CA VAL A 319 -1.89 -4.95 12.10
C VAL A 319 -2.68 -6.10 11.48
N VAL A 320 -2.01 -7.05 10.80
CA VAL A 320 -2.69 -8.11 10.06
C VAL A 320 -3.15 -9.26 10.95
N ASN A 321 -2.27 -9.78 11.80
CA ASN A 321 -2.50 -11.02 12.54
C ASN A 321 -3.11 -10.80 13.93
N LYS A 322 -3.13 -9.54 14.43
CA LYS A 322 -3.78 -9.22 15.70
C LYS A 322 -4.95 -8.26 15.49
N LYS A 323 -4.71 -7.01 15.10
CA LYS A 323 -5.74 -5.97 14.99
C LYS A 323 -6.87 -6.37 14.03
N LEU A 324 -6.55 -6.77 12.79
CA LEU A 324 -7.57 -7.16 11.81
C LEU A 324 -8.33 -8.41 12.25
N VAL A 325 -7.66 -9.42 12.79
CA VAL A 325 -8.31 -10.64 13.30
C VAL A 325 -9.29 -10.31 14.42
N GLU A 326 -8.91 -9.52 15.41
CA GLU A 326 -9.79 -9.07 16.50
C GLU A 326 -11.01 -8.30 16.01
N LYS A 327 -10.90 -7.62 14.87
CA LYS A 327 -11.99 -6.86 14.24
C LYS A 327 -12.81 -7.65 13.24
N GLY A 328 -12.44 -8.92 12.95
CA GLY A 328 -13.10 -9.77 11.97
C GLY A 328 -12.70 -9.47 10.51
N GLY A 329 -11.58 -8.77 10.30
CA GLY A 329 -11.02 -8.50 8.97
C GLY A 329 -10.10 -9.61 8.49
N GLU A 330 -10.20 -9.96 7.21
CA GLU A 330 -9.40 -10.99 6.55
C GLU A 330 -8.65 -10.41 5.36
N GLY A 331 -7.39 -10.85 5.18
CA GLY A 331 -6.53 -10.43 4.07
C GLY A 331 -5.06 -10.45 4.42
N GLY A 332 -4.28 -9.61 3.75
CA GLY A 332 -2.85 -9.48 3.96
C GLY A 332 -2.30 -8.20 3.33
N LEU A 333 -1.02 -8.03 3.43
CA LEU A 333 -0.29 -6.94 2.79
C LEU A 333 1.13 -7.37 2.41
N ILE A 334 1.73 -6.57 1.56
CA ILE A 334 3.16 -6.57 1.31
C ILE A 334 3.73 -5.23 1.73
N ALA A 335 4.93 -5.24 2.29
CA ALA A 335 5.60 -4.01 2.68
C ALA A 335 7.13 -4.11 2.51
N VAL A 336 7.75 -2.97 2.21
CA VAL A 336 9.19 -2.77 2.15
C VAL A 336 9.53 -1.50 2.94
N ASP A 337 10.52 -1.56 3.82
CA ASP A 337 10.98 -0.37 4.55
C ASP A 337 12.17 0.32 3.89
N LYS A 338 12.56 1.47 4.45
CA LYS A 338 13.71 2.28 3.97
C LYS A 338 15.06 1.56 4.05
N ASP A 339 15.15 0.50 4.85
CA ASP A 339 16.37 -0.30 5.05
C ASP A 339 16.36 -1.56 4.17
N GLY A 340 15.29 -1.78 3.36
CA GLY A 340 15.12 -2.89 2.44
C GLY A 340 14.64 -4.19 3.10
N ASN A 341 14.12 -4.12 4.32
CA ASN A 341 13.42 -5.25 4.92
C ASN A 341 12.06 -5.46 4.22
N ILE A 342 11.64 -6.70 4.10
CA ILE A 342 10.42 -7.10 3.42
C ILE A 342 9.51 -7.84 4.39
N ALA A 343 8.23 -7.47 4.43
CA ALA A 343 7.21 -8.16 5.21
C ALA A 343 6.01 -8.53 4.32
N LEU A 344 5.48 -9.74 4.50
CA LEU A 344 4.40 -10.32 3.67
C LEU A 344 3.34 -11.01 4.55
N PRO A 345 2.84 -10.38 5.64
CA PRO A 345 1.89 -11.03 6.55
C PRO A 345 0.50 -11.15 5.91
N PHE A 346 -0.20 -12.25 6.25
CA PHE A 346 -1.59 -12.45 5.90
C PHE A 346 -2.27 -13.39 6.89
N ASN A 347 -3.57 -13.20 7.11
CA ASN A 347 -4.41 -14.00 8.01
C ASN A 347 -5.47 -14.85 7.27
N SER A 348 -5.54 -14.75 5.94
CA SER A 348 -6.38 -15.60 5.09
C SER A 348 -5.78 -17.01 4.88
N ALA A 349 -6.49 -17.88 4.15
CA ALA A 349 -6.01 -19.24 3.85
C ALA A 349 -4.75 -19.25 2.95
N GLY A 350 -4.64 -18.30 2.03
CA GLY A 350 -3.47 -18.11 1.17
C GLY A 350 -3.32 -16.69 0.66
N MET A 351 -2.15 -16.38 0.10
CA MET A 351 -1.86 -15.12 -0.58
C MET A 351 -0.84 -15.38 -1.70
N TYR A 352 -1.21 -15.04 -2.93
CA TYR A 352 -0.27 -14.97 -4.05
C TYR A 352 0.70 -13.84 -3.78
N ARG A 353 2.00 -14.14 -3.62
CA ARG A 353 2.99 -13.15 -3.25
C ARG A 353 4.39 -13.53 -3.70
N GLY A 354 5.25 -12.55 -3.78
CA GLY A 354 6.66 -12.77 -4.06
C GLY A 354 7.49 -11.54 -3.73
N TYR A 355 8.80 -11.73 -3.70
CA TYR A 355 9.74 -10.65 -3.50
C TYR A 355 11.07 -10.88 -4.23
N ALA A 356 11.80 -9.80 -4.46
CA ALA A 356 13.15 -9.82 -5.00
C ALA A 356 14.02 -8.75 -4.32
N ARG A 357 15.27 -9.10 -4.04
CA ARG A 357 16.37 -8.22 -3.62
C ARG A 357 17.69 -8.80 -4.12
N PRO A 358 18.83 -8.09 -4.06
CA PRO A 358 20.10 -8.62 -4.53
C PRO A 358 20.41 -10.01 -3.96
N GLY A 359 20.56 -11.00 -4.84
CA GLY A 359 20.89 -12.38 -4.46
C GLY A 359 19.71 -13.22 -3.94
N GLU A 360 18.52 -12.67 -3.81
CA GLU A 360 17.38 -13.41 -3.28
C GLU A 360 16.08 -13.08 -4.03
N ARG A 361 15.35 -14.13 -4.42
CA ARG A 361 14.05 -14.03 -5.10
C ARG A 361 13.17 -15.22 -4.75
N LYS A 362 11.92 -14.96 -4.44
CA LYS A 362 10.97 -16.00 -4.05
C LYS A 362 9.55 -15.69 -4.46
N VAL A 363 8.82 -16.74 -4.89
CA VAL A 363 7.36 -16.73 -5.13
C VAL A 363 6.71 -17.72 -4.17
N MET A 364 5.54 -17.36 -3.66
CA MET A 364 4.80 -18.15 -2.66
C MET A 364 3.30 -17.97 -2.85
N ILE A 365 2.53 -19.02 -2.54
CA ILE A 365 1.06 -19.03 -2.63
C ILE A 365 0.44 -19.34 -1.27
N TYR A 366 0.87 -20.42 -0.64
CA TYR A 366 0.31 -20.94 0.61
C TYR A 366 1.05 -20.44 1.86
N LYS A 367 0.50 -20.76 3.04
CA LYS A 367 1.18 -20.59 4.33
C LYS A 367 2.42 -21.45 4.44
#